data_df52cf40c3096ded69e757b96534ea1e
#
_entry.id   df52cf40c3096ded69e757b96534ea1e
#
_cell.length_a   1.000
_cell.length_b   1.000
_cell.length_c   1.000
_cell.angle_alpha   90.00
_cell.angle_beta   90.00
_cell.angle_gamma   90.00
#
_symmetry.space_group_name_H-M   'P 1'
#
loop_
_entity.id
_entity.type
_entity.pdbx_description
1 polymer ?
#
loop_
_entity_poly.entity_id
_entity_poly.type
_entity_poly.pdbx_seq_one_letter_code
_entity_poly.pdbx_strand_id
1 'polypeptide(L)'
;MPKIIVISAVWCPSCLILKKNLKKLQEEYENVEIKTLDYDFDEEEVQELNVGEKLPVMICGEKRLIGEKTYEEIVAFLKDSGRI
;
A
#
# COMPACT_ATOMS: atom_id res chain seq x y z
N MET A 1 -1.01 16.01 5.35
CA MET A 1 -0.96 15.46 4.00
C MET A 1 -1.26 13.97 4.03
N PRO A 2 -2.07 13.47 3.10
CA PRO A 2 -2.37 12.04 3.08
C PRO A 2 -1.11 11.24 2.76
N LYS A 3 -0.80 10.31 3.62
CA LYS A 3 0.36 9.44 3.44
C LYS A 3 -0.06 7.99 3.54
N ILE A 4 0.31 7.22 2.53
CA ILE A 4 -0.01 5.81 2.44
C ILE A 4 1.30 5.04 2.55
N ILE A 5 1.32 4.03 3.42
CA ILE A 5 2.48 3.14 3.54
C ILE A 5 2.12 1.84 2.86
N VAL A 6 2.98 1.41 1.94
CA VAL A 6 2.80 0.16 1.20
C VAL A 6 3.97 -0.76 1.49
N ILE A 7 3.67 -1.98 1.91
CA ILE A 7 4.69 -2.98 2.16
C ILE A 7 4.62 -4.03 1.08
N SER A 8 5.72 -4.23 0.37
CA SER A 8 5.78 -5.16 -0.75
C SER A 8 7.10 -5.94 -0.72
N ALA A 9 7.23 -6.90 -1.62
CA ALA A 9 8.46 -7.67 -1.77
C ALA A 9 8.72 -7.94 -3.25
N VAL A 10 9.99 -8.04 -3.63
CA VAL A 10 10.37 -8.26 -5.02
C VAL A 10 9.93 -9.62 -5.54
N TRP A 11 9.77 -10.59 -4.62
CA TRP A 11 9.34 -11.95 -4.98
C TRP A 11 7.82 -12.14 -4.99
N CYS A 12 7.06 -11.11 -4.71
CA CYS A 12 5.60 -11.21 -4.58
C CYS A 12 4.90 -10.75 -5.85
N PRO A 13 4.23 -11.64 -6.61
CA PRO A 13 3.50 -11.26 -7.83
C PRO A 13 2.36 -10.28 -7.57
N SER A 14 1.62 -10.48 -6.49
CA SER A 14 0.52 -9.58 -6.11
C SER A 14 1.00 -8.17 -5.80
N CYS A 15 2.24 -8.04 -5.33
CA CYS A 15 2.83 -6.74 -5.07
C CYS A 15 3.08 -5.96 -6.37
N LEU A 16 3.42 -6.65 -7.44
CA LEU A 16 3.61 -6.03 -8.74
C LEU A 16 2.30 -5.46 -9.28
N ILE A 17 1.22 -6.18 -9.10
CA ILE A 17 -0.11 -5.73 -9.50
C ILE A 17 -0.51 -4.49 -8.70
N LEU A 18 -0.26 -4.50 -7.41
CA LEU A 18 -0.53 -3.35 -6.56
C LEU A 18 0.27 -2.13 -7.00
N LYS A 19 1.55 -2.31 -7.33
CA LYS A 19 2.40 -1.20 -7.79
C LYS A 19 1.87 -0.55 -9.06
N LYS A 20 1.36 -1.35 -9.99
CA LYS A 20 0.75 -0.82 -11.21
C LYS A 20 -0.49 0.00 -10.89
N ASN A 21 -1.32 -0.50 -9.99
CA ASN A 21 -2.53 0.20 -9.57
C ASN A 21 -2.21 1.49 -8.83
N LEU A 22 -1.16 1.49 -8.01
CA LEU A 22 -0.73 2.69 -7.30
C LEU A 22 -0.18 3.75 -8.24
N LYS A 23 0.51 3.33 -9.29
CA LYS A 23 1.02 4.26 -10.30
C LYS A 23 -0.14 4.95 -11.01
N LYS A 24 -1.16 4.18 -11.37
CA LYS A 24 -2.37 4.74 -11.97
C LYS A 24 -3.07 5.69 -11.01
N LEU A 25 -3.14 5.33 -9.74
CA LEU A 25 -3.73 6.17 -8.71
C LEU A 25 -3.03 7.51 -8.60
N GLN A 26 -1.70 7.53 -8.61
CA GLN A 26 -0.93 8.75 -8.52
C GLN A 26 -1.09 9.65 -9.75
N GLU A 27 -1.37 9.07 -10.89
CA GLU A 27 -1.66 9.84 -12.11
C GLU A 27 -3.02 10.53 -12.02
N GLU A 28 -4.00 9.90 -11.36
CA GLU A 28 -5.35 10.46 -11.21
C GLU A 28 -5.47 11.37 -9.99
N TYR A 29 -4.71 11.11 -8.93
CA TYR A 29 -4.77 11.84 -7.67
C TYR A 29 -3.37 12.33 -7.31
N GLU A 30 -3.00 13.49 -7.79
CA GLU A 30 -1.65 14.03 -7.67
C GLU A 30 -1.19 14.33 -6.24
N ASN A 31 -2.13 14.52 -5.32
CA ASN A 31 -1.82 14.87 -3.94
C ASN A 31 -1.54 13.67 -3.02
N VAL A 32 -1.54 12.46 -3.57
CA VAL A 32 -1.33 11.26 -2.79
C VAL A 32 0.15 10.98 -2.62
N GLU A 33 0.60 10.85 -1.38
CA GLU A 33 1.98 10.45 -1.08
C GLU A 33 2.01 8.98 -0.70
N ILE A 34 2.88 8.23 -1.36
CA ILE A 34 3.03 6.79 -1.10
C ILE A 34 4.46 6.52 -0.68
N LYS A 35 4.62 5.92 0.50
CA LYS A 35 5.90 5.42 0.98
C LYS A 35 5.91 3.92 0.82
N THR A 36 6.83 3.39 0.04
CA THR A 36 6.96 1.95 -0.18
C THR A 36 8.08 1.38 0.67
N LEU A 37 7.77 0.35 1.44
CA LEU A 37 8.73 -0.39 2.23
C LEU A 37 8.90 -1.78 1.64
N ASP A 38 10.14 -2.27 1.61
CA ASP A 38 10.42 -3.62 1.15
C ASP A 38 10.46 -4.57 2.34
N TYR A 39 9.74 -5.67 2.24
CA TYR A 39 9.63 -6.65 3.31
C TYR A 39 11.00 -7.20 3.75
N ASP A 40 11.90 -7.39 2.81
CA ASP A 40 13.22 -7.95 3.08
C ASP A 40 14.27 -6.90 3.44
N PHE A 41 14.24 -5.74 2.78
CA PHE A 41 15.25 -4.70 2.97
C PHE A 41 14.92 -3.71 4.09
N ASP A 42 13.64 -3.47 4.35
CA ASP A 42 13.19 -2.57 5.40
C ASP A 42 12.60 -3.35 6.57
N GLU A 43 13.23 -4.45 6.92
CA GLU A 43 12.75 -5.40 7.91
C GLU A 43 12.41 -4.78 9.25
N GLU A 44 13.24 -3.87 9.75
CA GLU A 44 12.98 -3.23 11.05
C GLU A 44 11.70 -2.41 11.04
N GLU A 45 11.49 -1.60 10.01
CA GLU A 45 10.29 -0.78 9.89
C GLU A 45 9.05 -1.66 9.69
N VAL A 46 9.19 -2.72 8.90
CA VAL A 46 8.10 -3.66 8.66
C VAL A 46 7.69 -4.36 9.96
N GLN A 47 8.66 -4.76 10.78
CA GLN A 47 8.37 -5.41 12.06
C GLN A 47 7.67 -4.47 13.04
N GLU A 48 8.05 -3.20 13.05
CA GLU A 48 7.40 -2.21 13.91
C GLU A 48 5.93 -2.01 13.55
N LEU A 49 5.58 -2.20 12.28
CA LEU A 49 4.21 -2.04 11.80
C LEU A 49 3.36 -3.28 12.05
N ASN A 50 3.94 -4.36 12.55
CA ASN A 50 3.23 -5.61 12.87
C ASN A 50 2.42 -6.15 11.69
N VAL A 51 3.01 -6.14 10.51
CA VAL A 51 2.37 -6.75 9.35
C VAL A 51 2.66 -8.25 9.37
N GLY A 52 1.69 -9.06 8.97
CA GLY A 52 1.86 -10.49 8.92
C GLY A 52 2.66 -10.91 7.68
N GLU A 53 2.52 -12.17 7.30
CA GLU A 53 3.22 -12.72 6.14
C GLU A 53 2.49 -12.48 4.83
N LYS A 54 1.27 -11.98 4.88
CA LYS A 54 0.48 -11.70 3.68
C LYS A 54 0.89 -10.35 3.09
N LEU A 55 1.29 -10.36 1.84
CA LEU A 55 1.67 -9.17 1.10
C LEU A 55 0.83 -9.08 -0.17
N PRO A 56 0.60 -7.90 -0.72
CA PRO A 56 1.02 -6.59 -0.21
C PRO A 56 0.12 -6.08 0.91
N VAL A 57 0.61 -5.10 1.67
CA VAL A 57 -0.16 -4.44 2.72
C VAL A 57 -0.14 -2.94 2.49
N MET A 58 -1.32 -2.31 2.53
CA MET A 58 -1.46 -0.86 2.49
C MET A 58 -1.93 -0.38 3.86
N ILE A 59 -1.27 0.63 4.39
CA ILE A 59 -1.61 1.18 5.70
C ILE A 59 -1.97 2.66 5.56
N CYS A 60 -3.16 3.02 6.03
CA CYS A 60 -3.64 4.39 6.07
C CYS A 60 -4.10 4.70 7.50
N GLY A 61 -3.19 5.28 8.30
CA GLY A 61 -3.46 5.52 9.70
C GLY A 61 -3.69 4.21 10.44
N GLU A 62 -4.89 4.00 10.96
CA GLU A 62 -5.24 2.78 11.69
C GLU A 62 -5.82 1.68 10.81
N LYS A 63 -6.12 2.01 9.56
CA LYS A 63 -6.74 1.06 8.63
C LYS A 63 -5.71 0.37 7.77
N ARG A 64 -5.95 -0.89 7.46
CA ARG A 64 -5.06 -1.71 6.65
C ARG A 64 -5.83 -2.45 5.57
N LEU A 65 -5.24 -2.54 4.39
CA LEU A 65 -5.76 -3.33 3.29
C LEU A 65 -4.73 -4.40 2.97
N ILE A 66 -5.10 -5.66 3.13
CA ILE A 66 -4.16 -6.77 3.03
C ILE A 66 -4.48 -7.64 1.82
N GLY A 67 -3.44 -8.00 1.06
CA GLY A 67 -3.56 -8.87 -0.09
C GLY A 67 -3.81 -8.14 -1.39
N GLU A 68 -3.95 -8.92 -2.47
CA GLU A 68 -4.20 -8.38 -3.79
C GLU A 68 -5.60 -7.78 -3.88
N LYS A 69 -5.67 -6.54 -4.39
CA LYS A 69 -6.92 -5.81 -4.53
C LYS A 69 -7.02 -5.17 -5.91
N THR A 70 -8.25 -4.99 -6.39
CA THR A 70 -8.49 -4.28 -7.63
C THR A 70 -8.26 -2.78 -7.42
N TYR A 71 -8.10 -2.05 -8.53
CA TYR A 71 -7.95 -0.61 -8.47
C TYR A 71 -9.16 0.05 -7.76
N GLU A 72 -10.37 -0.42 -8.08
CA GLU A 72 -11.59 0.11 -7.46
C GLU A 72 -11.64 -0.11 -5.95
N GLU A 73 -11.19 -1.28 -5.50
CA GLU A 73 -11.12 -1.58 -4.07
C GLU A 73 -10.12 -0.67 -3.35
N ILE A 74 -8.98 -0.39 -4.00
CA ILE A 74 -7.96 0.50 -3.46
C ILE A 74 -8.51 1.92 -3.35
N VAL A 75 -9.17 2.42 -4.39
CA VAL A 75 -9.77 3.76 -4.38
C VAL A 75 -10.82 3.88 -3.29
N ALA A 76 -11.70 2.88 -3.16
CA ALA A 76 -12.71 2.87 -2.12
C ALA A 76 -12.11 2.90 -0.72
N PHE A 77 -11.05 2.12 -0.49
CA PHE A 77 -10.34 2.09 0.79
C PHE A 77 -9.74 3.46 1.12
N LEU A 78 -9.12 4.11 0.16
CA LEU A 78 -8.49 5.41 0.37
C LEU A 78 -9.50 6.52 0.59
N LYS A 79 -10.64 6.48 -0.11
CA LYS A 79 -11.72 7.43 0.12
C LYS A 79 -12.31 7.26 1.52
N ASP A 80 -12.51 6.02 1.94
CA ASP A 80 -13.03 5.71 3.26
C ASP A 80 -12.07 6.13 4.36
N SER A 81 -10.77 6.09 4.08
CA SER A 81 -9.73 6.50 5.01
C SER A 81 -9.44 8.00 4.98
N GLY A 82 -10.11 8.75 4.12
CA GLY A 82 -9.90 10.19 4.00
C GLY A 82 -8.58 10.58 3.30
N ARG A 83 -8.00 9.67 2.53
CA ARG A 83 -6.72 9.93 1.84
C ARG A 83 -6.91 10.57 0.46
N ILE A 84 -8.06 10.40 -0.14
CA ILE A 84 -8.39 11.02 -1.42
C ILE A 84 -9.83 11.52 -1.44
#